data_d05961509df3a1839a99c24dafc0e2a1
#
_entry.id   d05961509df3a1839a99c24dafc0e2a1
#
_cell.length_a   1.000
_cell.length_b   1.000
_cell.length_c   1.000
_cell.angle_alpha   90.00
_cell.angle_beta   90.00
_cell.angle_gamma   90.00
#
_symmetry.space_group_name_H-M   'P 1'
#
loop_
_entity.id
_entity.type
_entity.pdbx_description
1 polymer ?
#
loop_
_entity_poly.entity_id
_entity_poly.type
_entity_poly.pdbx_seq_one_letter_code
_entity_poly.pdbx_strand_id
1 'polypeptide(L)'
;MIKQLLLLLLFSVQLLAAQQLVQTDIFEVCYSTQKQQPLWLSYEVECPTGGFSRKGLNFKKDVSFNGVTSDNADYYKNVWDKGHLAPAADFNCSYEKLRATFTFLNCALQHEKLNRGPWKNLEKYERKLSEKYTVQVKVVLEFDANSLLLETGALVPSYFVKILSYNNRVEVYRFPNDISVWRKPYKDYHLKDYLVVEGCVE
;
A
#
# COMPACT_ATOMS: atom_id res chain seq x y z
N MET A 1 -16.90 30.82 30.58
CA MET A 1 -17.25 29.40 30.20
C MET A 1 -17.36 29.19 28.67
N ILE A 2 -17.94 30.09 27.88
CA ILE A 2 -18.13 29.94 26.41
C ILE A 2 -16.78 29.93 25.63
N LYS A 3 -15.74 30.66 26.05
CA LYS A 3 -14.42 30.67 25.39
C LYS A 3 -13.65 29.34 25.51
N GLN A 4 -13.83 28.58 26.60
CA GLN A 4 -13.18 27.27 26.77
C GLN A 4 -13.84 26.17 25.95
N LEU A 5 -15.14 26.27 25.70
CA LEU A 5 -15.85 25.30 24.85
C LEU A 5 -15.48 25.41 23.36
N LEU A 6 -15.20 26.66 22.90
CA LEU A 6 -14.76 26.91 21.53
C LEU A 6 -13.34 26.35 21.26
N LEU A 7 -12.45 26.37 22.28
CA LEU A 7 -11.09 25.85 22.15
C LEU A 7 -11.07 24.32 22.04
N LEU A 8 -11.98 23.63 22.75
CA LEU A 8 -12.13 22.17 22.68
C LEU A 8 -12.70 21.68 21.34
N LEU A 9 -13.59 22.45 20.73
CA LEU A 9 -14.14 22.15 19.41
C LEU A 9 -13.11 22.33 18.27
N LEU A 10 -12.19 23.28 18.40
CA LEU A 10 -11.12 23.47 17.42
C LEU A 10 -10.05 22.37 17.49
N PHE A 11 -9.83 21.76 18.66
CA PHE A 11 -8.89 20.65 18.82
C PHE A 11 -9.43 19.33 18.24
N SER A 12 -10.74 19.11 18.26
CA SER A 12 -11.37 17.91 17.68
C SER A 12 -11.37 17.89 16.14
N VAL A 13 -11.38 19.06 15.50
CA VAL A 13 -11.34 19.17 14.02
C VAL A 13 -9.96 18.86 13.45
N GLN A 14 -8.88 19.10 14.22
CA GLN A 14 -7.53 18.77 13.76
C GLN A 14 -7.19 17.25 13.84
N LEU A 15 -7.91 16.46 14.65
CA LEU A 15 -7.70 15.00 14.73
C LEU A 15 -8.32 14.24 13.54
N LEU A 16 -9.31 14.81 12.87
CA LEU A 16 -9.99 14.19 11.73
C LEU A 16 -9.20 14.26 10.41
N ALA A 17 -8.18 15.10 10.32
CA ALA A 17 -7.39 15.28 9.10
C ALA A 17 -6.20 14.30 8.95
N ALA A 18 -6.01 13.36 9.89
CA ALA A 18 -4.84 12.46 9.89
C ALA A 18 -4.92 11.35 8.84
N GLN A 19 -6.13 11.04 8.34
CA GLN A 19 -6.38 9.99 7.34
C GLN A 19 -7.24 10.57 6.23
N GLN A 20 -6.92 10.23 4.99
CA GLN A 20 -7.64 10.69 3.81
C GLN A 20 -7.93 9.51 2.88
N LEU A 21 -9.18 9.40 2.47
CA LEU A 21 -9.59 8.49 1.41
C LEU A 21 -9.39 9.16 0.06
N VAL A 22 -8.62 8.54 -0.82
CA VAL A 22 -8.33 9.03 -2.16
C VAL A 22 -8.76 7.99 -3.17
N GLN A 23 -9.66 8.38 -4.08
CA GLN A 23 -10.10 7.58 -5.21
C GLN A 23 -9.35 8.02 -6.45
N THR A 24 -8.78 7.07 -7.19
CA THR A 24 -8.14 7.29 -8.50
C THR A 24 -8.81 6.42 -9.55
N ASP A 25 -8.38 6.51 -10.80
CA ASP A 25 -8.90 5.67 -11.89
C ASP A 25 -8.49 4.19 -11.76
N ILE A 26 -7.48 3.87 -10.95
CA ILE A 26 -6.90 2.51 -10.89
C ILE A 26 -6.86 1.91 -9.50
N PHE A 27 -7.01 2.71 -8.45
CA PHE A 27 -7.06 2.23 -7.07
C PHE A 27 -7.79 3.23 -6.15
N GLU A 28 -8.23 2.71 -5.04
CA GLU A 28 -8.66 3.48 -3.87
C GLU A 28 -7.66 3.29 -2.75
N VAL A 29 -7.31 4.37 -2.05
CA VAL A 29 -6.32 4.33 -0.96
C VAL A 29 -6.76 5.14 0.23
N CYS A 30 -6.65 4.58 1.42
CA CYS A 30 -6.66 5.31 2.68
C CYS A 30 -5.23 5.66 3.07
N TYR A 31 -4.91 6.93 3.11
CA TYR A 31 -3.57 7.43 3.38
C TYR A 31 -3.49 8.15 4.72
N SER A 32 -2.49 7.83 5.55
CA SER A 32 -2.20 8.54 6.78
C SER A 32 -1.07 9.56 6.57
N THR A 33 -1.41 10.85 6.68
CA THR A 33 -0.41 11.93 6.63
C THR A 33 0.51 11.91 7.85
N GLN A 34 0.01 11.44 9.01
CA GLN A 34 0.80 11.31 10.23
C GLN A 34 1.85 10.20 10.12
N LYS A 35 1.51 9.06 9.51
CA LYS A 35 2.44 7.95 9.27
C LYS A 35 3.25 8.13 7.99
N GLN A 36 2.81 9.05 7.12
CA GLN A 36 3.33 9.24 5.76
C GLN A 36 3.32 7.93 4.96
N GLN A 37 2.29 7.11 5.17
CA GLN A 37 2.12 5.79 4.56
C GLN A 37 0.64 5.53 4.25
N PRO A 38 0.34 4.72 3.22
CA PRO A 38 -0.98 4.12 3.08
C PRO A 38 -1.32 3.29 4.31
N LEU A 39 -2.59 3.29 4.72
CA LEU A 39 -3.11 2.33 5.69
C LEU A 39 -3.63 1.09 4.99
N TRP A 40 -4.33 1.31 3.88
CA TRP A 40 -4.73 0.27 2.95
C TRP A 40 -4.91 0.85 1.55
N LEU A 41 -4.87 -0.04 0.56
CA LEU A 41 -5.14 0.27 -0.83
C LEU A 41 -5.89 -0.90 -1.46
N SER A 42 -6.90 -0.62 -2.30
CA SER A 42 -7.64 -1.62 -3.06
C SER A 42 -7.62 -1.33 -4.55
N TYR A 43 -7.56 -2.39 -5.37
CA TYR A 43 -7.54 -2.32 -6.83
C TYR A 43 -8.07 -3.61 -7.46
N GLU A 44 -8.38 -3.55 -8.76
CA GLU A 44 -8.63 -4.71 -9.61
C GLU A 44 -7.43 -4.99 -10.50
N VAL A 45 -7.05 -6.27 -10.68
CA VAL A 45 -5.99 -6.65 -11.61
C VAL A 45 -6.51 -6.53 -13.04
N GLU A 46 -5.98 -5.58 -13.82
CA GLU A 46 -6.48 -5.29 -15.17
C GLU A 46 -5.69 -5.98 -16.28
N CYS A 47 -4.38 -6.19 -16.09
CA CYS A 47 -3.47 -6.65 -17.11
C CYS A 47 -2.83 -8.00 -16.74
N PRO A 48 -3.43 -9.14 -17.06
CA PRO A 48 -2.84 -10.45 -16.77
C PRO A 48 -1.57 -10.73 -17.58
N THR A 49 -1.46 -10.13 -18.76
CA THR A 49 -0.32 -10.30 -19.68
C THR A 49 0.39 -8.99 -19.94
N GLY A 50 1.70 -9.03 -20.11
CA GLY A 50 2.57 -7.87 -20.23
C GLY A 50 2.24 -6.91 -21.37
N GLY A 51 2.76 -5.70 -21.28
CA GLY A 51 2.52 -4.59 -22.18
C GLY A 51 3.64 -3.57 -22.12
N PHE A 52 3.34 -2.32 -21.77
CA PHE A 52 4.29 -1.23 -21.70
C PHE A 52 5.39 -1.43 -20.67
N SER A 53 6.59 -0.93 -21.00
CA SER A 53 7.74 -0.96 -20.10
C SER A 53 7.68 0.20 -19.08
N ARG A 54 7.99 -0.11 -17.83
CA ARG A 54 8.13 0.89 -16.76
C ARG A 54 9.47 1.64 -16.76
N LYS A 55 10.35 1.38 -17.74
CA LYS A 55 11.68 2.00 -17.80
C LYS A 55 11.56 3.52 -17.90
N GLY A 56 12.27 4.23 -17.03
CA GLY A 56 12.26 5.68 -16.95
C GLY A 56 11.13 6.29 -16.10
N LEU A 57 10.17 5.48 -15.61
CA LEU A 57 9.17 5.95 -14.67
C LEU A 57 9.74 6.04 -13.25
N ASN A 58 9.42 7.13 -12.56
CA ASN A 58 9.81 7.41 -11.19
C ASN A 58 8.60 7.79 -10.37
N PHE A 59 8.60 7.43 -9.09
CA PHE A 59 7.58 7.85 -8.14
C PHE A 59 7.53 9.37 -8.02
N LYS A 60 6.32 9.90 -7.99
CA LYS A 60 6.03 11.32 -7.89
C LYS A 60 5.00 11.57 -6.79
N LYS A 61 5.07 12.75 -6.19
CA LYS A 61 4.00 13.24 -5.32
C LYS A 61 2.75 13.47 -6.17
N ASP A 62 1.60 13.08 -5.64
CA ASP A 62 0.31 13.37 -6.25
C ASP A 62 -0.05 14.82 -5.97
N VAL A 63 -0.27 15.60 -7.03
CA VAL A 63 -0.55 17.04 -6.91
C VAL A 63 -1.97 17.33 -6.40
N SER A 64 -2.88 16.37 -6.52
CA SER A 64 -4.26 16.49 -6.02
C SER A 64 -4.36 16.15 -4.52
N PHE A 65 -3.35 15.47 -3.96
CA PHE A 65 -3.34 15.11 -2.55
C PHE A 65 -2.84 16.25 -1.67
N ASN A 66 -3.71 16.73 -0.80
CA ASN A 66 -3.37 17.78 0.16
C ASN A 66 -2.89 17.19 1.48
N GLY A 67 -1.64 16.73 1.50
CA GLY A 67 -1.05 16.11 2.69
C GLY A 67 0.43 15.80 2.52
N VAL A 68 1.04 15.39 3.63
CA VAL A 68 2.43 14.90 3.63
C VAL A 68 2.42 13.43 3.22
N THR A 69 3.21 13.08 2.22
CA THR A 69 3.47 11.69 1.81
C THR A 69 4.92 11.34 2.06
N SER A 70 5.25 10.05 2.07
CA SER A 70 6.63 9.61 1.89
C SER A 70 7.22 10.23 0.61
N ASP A 71 8.54 10.33 0.58
CA ASP A 71 9.27 10.85 -0.58
C ASP A 71 10.58 10.09 -0.83
N ASN A 72 11.44 10.62 -1.69
CA ASN A 72 12.70 9.95 -2.05
C ASN A 72 13.69 9.86 -0.88
N ALA A 73 13.62 10.75 0.10
CA ALA A 73 14.54 10.76 1.25
C ALA A 73 14.32 9.54 2.15
N ASP A 74 13.06 9.08 2.28
CA ASP A 74 12.70 7.91 3.09
C ASP A 74 13.35 6.61 2.62
N TYR A 75 13.76 6.55 1.35
CA TYR A 75 14.32 5.36 0.69
C TYR A 75 15.83 5.49 0.41
N TYR A 76 16.45 6.55 0.91
CA TYR A 76 17.84 6.82 0.59
C TYR A 76 18.80 6.04 1.49
N LYS A 77 19.71 5.25 0.87
CA LYS A 77 20.77 4.47 1.55
C LYS A 77 20.30 3.59 2.71
N ASN A 78 19.14 2.95 2.55
CA ASN A 78 18.60 2.02 3.53
C ASN A 78 18.10 0.72 2.86
N VAL A 79 17.41 -0.14 3.61
CA VAL A 79 16.93 -1.46 3.14
C VAL A 79 15.51 -1.41 2.56
N TRP A 80 14.90 -0.22 2.56
CA TRP A 80 13.50 -0.04 2.12
C TRP A 80 13.44 0.23 0.62
N ASP A 81 12.74 -0.64 -0.10
CA ASP A 81 12.34 -0.38 -1.48
C ASP A 81 11.08 0.50 -1.49
N LYS A 82 10.89 1.27 -2.56
CA LYS A 82 9.60 1.87 -2.90
C LYS A 82 8.66 0.75 -3.35
N GLY A 83 8.03 0.07 -2.37
CA GLY A 83 7.16 -1.06 -2.61
C GLY A 83 5.82 -0.59 -3.17
N HIS A 84 5.49 -0.97 -4.42
CA HIS A 84 4.14 -0.77 -4.94
C HIS A 84 3.14 -1.60 -4.15
N LEU A 85 1.96 -1.02 -3.83
CA LEU A 85 0.81 -1.76 -3.32
C LEU A 85 -0.03 -2.32 -4.47
N ALA A 86 -0.43 -1.47 -5.44
CA ALA A 86 -0.96 -1.85 -6.74
C ALA A 86 0.21 -1.97 -7.73
N PRO A 87 0.60 -3.20 -8.17
CA PRO A 87 1.80 -3.42 -8.94
C PRO A 87 1.73 -2.79 -10.34
N ALA A 88 2.82 -2.19 -10.78
CA ALA A 88 2.91 -1.61 -12.12
C ALA A 88 2.61 -2.62 -13.25
N ALA A 89 2.90 -3.91 -13.03
CA ALA A 89 2.66 -4.96 -14.00
C ALA A 89 1.17 -5.31 -14.17
N ASP A 90 0.33 -4.97 -13.19
CA ASP A 90 -1.11 -5.23 -13.22
C ASP A 90 -1.88 -4.18 -14.04
N PHE A 91 -1.19 -3.12 -14.48
CA PHE A 91 -1.76 -2.00 -15.24
C PHE A 91 -0.99 -1.68 -16.52
N ASN A 92 -0.03 -2.49 -16.93
CA ASN A 92 0.89 -2.18 -18.02
C ASN A 92 0.33 -2.44 -19.42
N CYS A 93 -0.94 -2.80 -19.57
CA CYS A 93 -1.66 -2.81 -20.86
C CYS A 93 -2.09 -1.40 -21.32
N SER A 94 -2.07 -0.40 -20.43
CA SER A 94 -2.21 1.02 -20.73
C SER A 94 -1.01 1.79 -20.18
N TYR A 95 -0.39 2.65 -20.99
CA TYR A 95 0.75 3.47 -20.54
C TYR A 95 0.31 4.49 -19.48
N GLU A 96 -0.87 5.08 -19.63
CA GLU A 96 -1.44 6.02 -18.66
C GLU A 96 -1.65 5.38 -17.31
N LYS A 97 -2.28 4.18 -17.26
CA LYS A 97 -2.52 3.43 -16.03
C LYS A 97 -1.20 2.96 -15.41
N LEU A 98 -0.27 2.43 -16.23
CA LEU A 98 1.07 2.09 -15.77
C LEU A 98 1.75 3.29 -15.09
N ARG A 99 1.73 4.46 -15.72
CA ARG A 99 2.31 5.68 -15.17
C ARG A 99 1.63 6.12 -13.89
N ALA A 100 0.30 5.95 -13.79
CA ALA A 100 -0.48 6.30 -12.60
C ALA A 100 -0.11 5.45 -11.37
N THR A 101 0.46 4.24 -11.55
CA THR A 101 0.96 3.45 -10.41
C THR A 101 2.18 4.07 -9.73
N PHE A 102 2.91 5.02 -10.38
CA PHE A 102 4.13 5.64 -9.87
C PHE A 102 3.85 6.91 -9.06
N THR A 103 2.97 6.81 -8.07
CA THR A 103 2.70 7.84 -7.08
C THR A 103 3.07 7.37 -5.67
N PHE A 104 3.52 8.28 -4.80
CA PHE A 104 3.78 7.96 -3.39
C PHE A 104 2.51 7.55 -2.61
N LEU A 105 1.30 7.80 -3.13
CA LEU A 105 0.06 7.25 -2.59
C LEU A 105 -0.03 5.72 -2.75
N ASN A 106 0.64 5.17 -3.76
CA ASN A 106 0.72 3.74 -4.07
C ASN A 106 2.06 3.12 -3.65
N CYS A 107 2.77 3.73 -2.72
CA CYS A 107 4.13 3.36 -2.34
C CYS A 107 4.27 3.23 -0.83
N ALA A 108 4.92 2.16 -0.37
CA ALA A 108 5.20 1.96 1.04
C ALA A 108 6.68 1.57 1.28
N LEU A 109 7.16 1.84 2.51
CA LEU A 109 8.48 1.42 2.99
C LEU A 109 8.50 -0.11 3.16
N GLN A 110 8.87 -0.82 2.11
CA GLN A 110 8.85 -2.27 2.07
C GLN A 110 10.29 -2.82 2.07
N HIS A 111 10.58 -3.75 2.98
CA HIS A 111 11.90 -4.37 3.04
C HIS A 111 12.26 -5.04 1.71
N GLU A 112 13.48 -4.81 1.20
CA GLU A 112 13.90 -5.28 -0.13
C GLU A 112 13.76 -6.81 -0.30
N LYS A 113 13.96 -7.59 0.77
CA LYS A 113 13.81 -9.05 0.73
C LYS A 113 12.34 -9.48 0.62
N LEU A 114 11.42 -8.71 1.21
CA LEU A 114 9.99 -8.91 1.02
C LEU A 114 9.59 -8.53 -0.41
N ASN A 115 9.86 -7.30 -0.81
CA ASN A 115 9.46 -6.75 -2.10
C ASN A 115 9.97 -7.59 -3.28
N ARG A 116 11.27 -7.91 -3.29
CA ARG A 116 11.91 -8.64 -4.39
C ARG A 116 11.74 -10.17 -4.29
N GLY A 117 11.21 -10.67 -3.17
CA GLY A 117 11.05 -12.07 -2.82
C GLY A 117 9.61 -12.58 -2.87
N PRO A 118 9.03 -12.98 -1.72
CA PRO A 118 7.71 -13.60 -1.67
C PRO A 118 6.58 -12.69 -2.14
N TRP A 119 6.66 -11.37 -1.90
CA TRP A 119 5.69 -10.38 -2.38
C TRP A 119 5.59 -10.39 -3.91
N LYS A 120 6.71 -10.24 -4.62
CA LYS A 120 6.78 -10.34 -6.08
C LYS A 120 6.22 -11.65 -6.62
N ASN A 121 6.40 -12.76 -5.89
CA ASN A 121 5.87 -14.06 -6.31
C ASN A 121 4.34 -14.14 -6.12
N LEU A 122 3.81 -13.52 -5.07
CA LEU A 122 2.37 -13.39 -4.87
C LEU A 122 1.74 -12.50 -5.96
N GLU A 123 2.39 -11.39 -6.35
CA GLU A 123 1.95 -10.56 -7.47
C GLU A 123 1.89 -11.32 -8.81
N LYS A 124 2.81 -12.25 -9.05
CA LYS A 124 2.73 -13.13 -10.23
C LYS A 124 1.55 -14.09 -10.14
N TYR A 125 1.22 -14.55 -8.94
CA TYR A 125 0.09 -15.45 -8.72
C TYR A 125 -1.24 -14.72 -8.93
N GLU A 126 -1.41 -13.49 -8.42
CA GLU A 126 -2.63 -12.70 -8.64
C GLU A 126 -2.87 -12.42 -10.15
N ARG A 127 -1.83 -12.09 -10.93
CA ARG A 127 -1.95 -11.95 -12.38
C ARG A 127 -2.32 -13.25 -13.07
N LYS A 128 -1.77 -14.39 -12.63
CA LYS A 128 -2.17 -15.69 -13.16
C LYS A 128 -3.63 -16.04 -12.86
N LEU A 129 -4.15 -15.64 -11.71
CA LEU A 129 -5.58 -15.77 -11.38
C LEU A 129 -6.43 -14.90 -12.30
N SER A 130 -5.97 -13.68 -12.62
CA SER A 130 -6.73 -12.74 -13.45
C SER A 130 -6.84 -13.16 -14.92
N GLU A 131 -6.06 -14.14 -15.38
CA GLU A 131 -6.28 -14.79 -16.69
C GLU A 131 -7.62 -15.52 -16.79
N LYS A 132 -8.25 -15.83 -15.64
CA LYS A 132 -9.48 -16.64 -15.58
C LYS A 132 -10.62 -15.97 -14.80
N TYR A 133 -10.30 -15.08 -13.88
CA TYR A 133 -11.25 -14.50 -12.94
C TYR A 133 -11.01 -13.01 -12.82
N THR A 134 -12.06 -12.23 -12.54
CA THR A 134 -11.89 -10.91 -11.98
C THR A 134 -11.25 -11.05 -10.60
N VAL A 135 -10.10 -10.40 -10.38
CA VAL A 135 -9.34 -10.45 -9.11
C VAL A 135 -9.35 -9.08 -8.47
N GLN A 136 -10.05 -8.98 -7.35
CA GLN A 136 -10.01 -7.82 -6.48
C GLN A 136 -8.93 -8.01 -5.43
N VAL A 137 -8.10 -7.00 -5.24
CA VAL A 137 -6.99 -7.03 -4.30
C VAL A 137 -7.13 -5.90 -3.29
N LYS A 138 -6.99 -6.22 -1.99
CA LYS A 138 -6.81 -5.22 -0.94
C LYS A 138 -5.47 -5.46 -0.25
N VAL A 139 -4.67 -4.42 -0.14
CA VAL A 139 -3.43 -4.44 0.63
C VAL A 139 -3.64 -3.62 1.89
N VAL A 140 -3.32 -4.18 3.05
CA VAL A 140 -3.39 -3.51 4.35
C VAL A 140 -2.00 -3.44 4.95
N LEU A 141 -1.62 -2.29 5.46
CA LEU A 141 -0.36 -2.09 6.18
C LEU A 141 -0.65 -2.06 7.67
N GLU A 142 0.00 -2.95 8.41
CA GLU A 142 -0.14 -2.99 9.87
C GLU A 142 1.07 -2.33 10.53
N PHE A 143 0.75 -1.53 11.54
CA PHE A 143 1.72 -0.81 12.37
C PHE A 143 1.53 -1.25 13.83
N ASP A 144 2.61 -1.59 14.50
CA ASP A 144 2.60 -2.00 15.91
C ASP A 144 3.63 -1.21 16.72
N ALA A 145 3.82 -1.60 17.97
CA ALA A 145 4.77 -0.93 18.87
C ALA A 145 6.24 -1.03 18.41
N ASN A 146 6.55 -1.94 17.48
CA ASN A 146 7.89 -2.14 16.93
C ASN A 146 8.08 -1.45 15.56
N SER A 147 7.06 -0.75 15.05
CA SER A 147 7.15 0.02 13.81
C SER A 147 8.23 1.09 13.94
N LEU A 148 9.21 1.07 13.04
CA LEU A 148 10.33 2.00 13.04
C LEU A 148 9.88 3.36 12.52
N LEU A 149 10.09 4.41 13.30
CA LEU A 149 9.94 5.79 12.84
C LEU A 149 11.28 6.26 12.25
N LEU A 150 11.27 6.65 10.97
CA LEU A 150 12.44 7.21 10.31
C LEU A 150 12.67 8.67 10.76
N GLU A 151 13.89 9.16 10.64
CA GLU A 151 14.24 10.58 10.92
C GLU A 151 13.46 11.56 10.03
N THR A 152 13.03 11.11 8.84
CA THR A 152 12.18 11.86 7.91
C THR A 152 10.72 12.00 8.38
N GLY A 153 10.32 11.25 9.41
CA GLY A 153 8.96 11.25 9.96
C GLY A 153 8.06 10.15 9.38
N ALA A 154 8.51 9.39 8.37
CA ALA A 154 7.75 8.27 7.85
C ALA A 154 7.82 7.05 8.78
N LEU A 155 6.67 6.40 9.03
CA LEU A 155 6.57 5.20 9.87
C LEU A 155 6.63 3.95 9.00
N VAL A 156 7.57 3.05 9.30
CA VAL A 156 7.72 1.78 8.58
C VAL A 156 6.64 0.79 9.02
N PRO A 157 5.85 0.20 8.11
CA PRO A 157 4.90 -0.84 8.46
C PRO A 157 5.61 -2.08 9.03
N SER A 158 5.08 -2.68 10.10
CA SER A 158 5.58 -3.94 10.65
C SER A 158 5.19 -5.14 9.79
N TYR A 159 3.99 -5.07 9.15
CA TYR A 159 3.48 -6.14 8.30
C TYR A 159 2.79 -5.61 7.06
N PHE A 160 2.83 -6.41 6.00
CA PHE A 160 2.06 -6.25 4.78
C PHE A 160 1.06 -7.39 4.67
N VAL A 161 -0.21 -7.06 4.56
CA VAL A 161 -1.30 -8.03 4.34
C VAL A 161 -1.83 -7.85 2.93
N LYS A 162 -1.93 -8.93 2.16
CA LYS A 162 -2.56 -8.92 0.84
C LYS A 162 -3.75 -9.87 0.84
N ILE A 163 -4.90 -9.36 0.44
CA ILE A 163 -6.18 -10.07 0.35
C ILE A 163 -6.56 -10.17 -1.11
N LEU A 164 -6.73 -11.39 -1.61
CA LEU A 164 -7.16 -11.69 -2.97
C LEU A 164 -8.59 -12.21 -2.94
N SER A 165 -9.50 -11.53 -3.63
CA SER A 165 -10.91 -11.92 -3.74
C SER A 165 -11.23 -12.25 -5.20
N TYR A 166 -11.64 -13.50 -5.48
CA TYR A 166 -11.95 -13.98 -6.82
C TYR A 166 -12.85 -15.20 -6.76
N ASN A 167 -13.80 -15.33 -7.70
CA ASN A 167 -14.66 -16.51 -7.85
C ASN A 167 -15.24 -17.03 -6.51
N ASN A 168 -15.80 -16.17 -5.69
CA ASN A 168 -16.33 -16.44 -4.34
C ASN A 168 -15.30 -17.04 -3.36
N ARG A 169 -14.01 -16.84 -3.60
CA ARG A 169 -12.91 -17.21 -2.72
C ARG A 169 -12.20 -15.98 -2.22
N VAL A 170 -11.69 -16.07 -0.99
CA VAL A 170 -10.82 -15.08 -0.38
C VAL A 170 -9.57 -15.78 0.12
N GLU A 171 -8.42 -15.28 -0.30
CA GLU A 171 -7.11 -15.72 0.19
C GLU A 171 -6.41 -14.55 0.85
N VAL A 172 -5.82 -14.78 2.02
CA VAL A 172 -5.14 -13.74 2.81
C VAL A 172 -3.71 -14.16 3.06
N TYR A 173 -2.77 -13.25 2.83
CA TYR A 173 -1.34 -13.45 3.06
C TYR A 173 -0.80 -12.32 3.92
N ARG A 174 -0.17 -12.65 5.06
CA ARG A 174 0.40 -11.68 6.01
C ARG A 174 1.90 -11.89 6.13
N PHE A 175 2.68 -10.90 5.72
CA PHE A 175 4.15 -10.94 5.69
C PHE A 175 4.74 -10.00 6.72
N PRO A 176 5.70 -10.44 7.55
CA PRO A 176 6.54 -9.51 8.29
C PRO A 176 7.39 -8.68 7.31
N ASN A 177 7.55 -7.40 7.62
CA ASN A 177 8.29 -6.47 6.78
C ASN A 177 9.77 -6.41 7.17
N ASP A 178 10.45 -7.55 7.14
CA ASP A 178 11.83 -7.71 7.57
C ASP A 178 12.60 -8.78 6.77
N ILE A 179 13.82 -9.07 7.17
CA ILE A 179 14.68 -10.07 6.53
C ILE A 179 14.21 -11.52 6.74
N SER A 180 13.35 -11.81 7.70
CA SER A 180 12.92 -13.18 8.04
C SER A 180 12.17 -13.88 6.90
N VAL A 181 11.63 -13.09 5.93
CA VAL A 181 10.96 -13.58 4.73
C VAL A 181 11.91 -14.11 3.65
N TRP A 182 13.21 -13.89 3.80
CA TRP A 182 14.20 -14.22 2.78
C TRP A 182 14.20 -15.71 2.42
N ARG A 183 14.04 -16.01 1.13
CA ARG A 183 14.00 -17.37 0.56
C ARG A 183 12.81 -18.24 0.99
N LYS A 184 11.82 -17.68 1.66
CA LYS A 184 10.59 -18.39 1.99
C LYS A 184 9.55 -18.23 0.88
N PRO A 185 8.77 -19.26 0.53
CA PRO A 185 7.71 -19.14 -0.46
C PRO A 185 6.55 -18.31 0.09
N TYR A 186 5.83 -17.56 -0.76
CA TYR A 186 4.69 -16.75 -0.33
C TYR A 186 3.57 -17.57 0.34
N LYS A 187 3.44 -18.84 -0.03
CA LYS A 187 2.43 -19.77 0.50
C LYS A 187 2.55 -20.01 2.01
N ASP A 188 3.76 -19.86 2.58
CA ASP A 188 4.00 -20.02 4.02
C ASP A 188 3.35 -18.89 4.84
N TYR A 189 2.90 -17.83 4.18
CA TYR A 189 2.30 -16.64 4.80
C TYR A 189 0.79 -16.58 4.64
N HIS A 190 0.16 -17.64 4.09
CA HIS A 190 -1.29 -17.76 3.96
C HIS A 190 -1.93 -17.92 5.33
N LEU A 191 -2.96 -17.10 5.61
CA LEU A 191 -3.78 -17.18 6.82
C LEU A 191 -5.11 -17.85 6.51
N LYS A 192 -5.58 -18.70 7.42
CA LYS A 192 -6.90 -19.32 7.32
C LYS A 192 -8.01 -18.38 7.78
N ASP A 193 -7.73 -17.60 8.83
CA ASP A 193 -8.65 -16.66 9.45
C ASP A 193 -7.98 -15.30 9.57
N TYR A 194 -8.62 -14.24 9.06
CA TYR A 194 -8.17 -12.86 9.18
C TYR A 194 -9.37 -11.93 9.28
N LEU A 195 -9.40 -11.13 10.35
CA LEU A 195 -10.38 -10.07 10.50
C LEU A 195 -9.82 -8.80 9.84
N VAL A 196 -10.48 -8.34 8.79
CA VAL A 196 -10.13 -7.06 8.15
C VAL A 196 -10.53 -5.94 9.10
N VAL A 197 -9.55 -5.23 9.64
CA VAL A 197 -9.83 -3.99 10.38
C VAL A 197 -9.98 -2.88 9.33
N GLU A 198 -11.21 -2.42 9.14
CA GLU A 198 -11.51 -1.27 8.30
C GLU A 198 -11.21 0.01 9.08
N GLY A 199 -10.30 0.82 8.60
CA GLY A 199 -9.93 2.08 9.21
C GLY A 199 -9.49 3.11 8.19
N CYS A 200 -10.45 3.73 7.54
CA CYS A 200 -10.43 5.09 7.07
C CYS A 200 -11.78 5.64 7.50
N VAL A 201 -11.81 6.33 8.63
CA VAL A 201 -13.04 6.93 9.14
C VAL A 201 -13.21 8.25 8.39
N GLU A 202 -14.33 8.38 7.67
CA GLU A 202 -14.78 9.66 7.09
C GLU A 202 -14.93 10.75 8.14
#